data_c9bc42671bcffd1de11d2541d1d75fee
#
_entry.id   c9bc42671bcffd1de11d2541d1d75fee
#
_cell.length_a   1.000
_cell.length_b   1.000
_cell.length_c   1.000
_cell.angle_alpha   90.00
_cell.angle_beta   90.00
_cell.angle_gamma   90.00
#
_symmetry.space_group_name_H-M   'P 1'
#
loop_
_entity.id
_entity.type
_entity.pdbx_description
1 polymer ?
#
loop_
_entity_poly.entity_id
_entity_poly.type
_entity_poly.pdbx_seq_one_letter_code
_entity_poly.pdbx_strand_id
1 'polypeptide(L)'
;MAEYRDIWNTIRAAGADVAGVAVDPPERAEAVRRQLGLNFPILCDTAREVVRSWNVFEPEQFGGIAKPAVFVVDRDRRVRFASVDREAVRVPATTIADFVAQGMQAGSTEPLRRFGLPGIGDFLRATRNVLRFGMRAPRG
;
A
#
# COMPACT_ATOMS: atom_id res chain seq x y z
N MET A 1 1.53 -0.82 5.02
CA MET A 1 0.12 -0.88 5.51
C MET A 1 0.02 -0.67 7.01
N ALA A 2 0.89 -1.26 7.85
CA ALA A 2 0.81 -1.05 9.30
C ALA A 2 0.91 0.44 9.71
N GLU A 3 1.80 1.22 9.12
CA GLU A 3 1.90 2.66 9.38
C GLU A 3 0.57 3.40 9.12
N TYR A 4 -0.14 3.05 8.05
CA TYR A 4 -1.45 3.65 7.75
C TYR A 4 -2.53 3.26 8.75
N ARG A 5 -2.46 2.05 9.32
CA ARG A 5 -3.33 1.66 10.43
C ARG A 5 -3.13 2.58 11.64
N ASP A 6 -1.87 2.85 11.97
CA ASP A 6 -1.52 3.62 13.17
C ASP A 6 -1.95 5.08 13.08
N ILE A 7 -2.05 5.63 11.87
CA ILE A 7 -2.49 7.01 11.61
C ILE A 7 -3.85 7.11 10.92
N TRP A 8 -4.61 6.02 10.84
CA TRP A 8 -5.88 5.99 10.13
C TRP A 8 -6.88 7.03 10.65
N ASN A 9 -6.98 7.20 11.97
CA ASN A 9 -7.84 8.21 12.58
C ASN A 9 -7.44 9.64 12.15
N THR A 10 -6.16 9.92 12.02
CA THR A 10 -5.65 11.23 11.55
C THR A 10 -6.07 11.49 10.11
N ILE A 11 -5.93 10.49 9.23
CA ILE A 11 -6.36 10.58 7.83
C ILE A 11 -7.87 10.79 7.74
N ARG A 12 -8.65 10.06 8.54
CA ARG A 12 -10.11 10.22 8.60
C ARG A 12 -10.53 11.60 9.08
N ALA A 13 -9.87 12.13 10.11
CA ALA A 13 -10.13 13.49 10.61
C ALA A 13 -9.81 14.56 9.55
N ALA A 14 -8.87 14.31 8.66
CA ALA A 14 -8.56 15.16 7.51
C ALA A 14 -9.55 15.00 6.33
N GLY A 15 -10.60 14.19 6.48
CA GLY A 15 -11.65 13.99 5.47
C GLY A 15 -11.30 13.01 4.35
N ALA A 16 -10.29 12.18 4.54
CA ALA A 16 -9.89 11.13 3.60
C ALA A 16 -10.09 9.73 4.18
N ASP A 17 -9.94 8.72 3.35
CA ASP A 17 -9.94 7.31 3.74
C ASP A 17 -8.79 6.56 3.08
N VAL A 18 -8.54 5.33 3.53
CA VAL A 18 -7.47 4.48 3.04
C VAL A 18 -8.06 3.18 2.49
N ALA A 19 -7.54 2.72 1.36
CA ALA A 19 -7.74 1.36 0.86
C ALA A 19 -6.41 0.78 0.41
N GLY A 20 -6.15 -0.48 0.72
CA GLY A 20 -5.06 -1.23 0.13
C GLY A 20 -5.50 -1.87 -1.19
N VAL A 21 -4.56 -2.08 -2.12
CA VAL A 21 -4.78 -2.90 -3.32
C VAL A 21 -3.72 -3.99 -3.34
N ALA A 22 -4.13 -5.23 -3.56
CA ALA A 22 -3.24 -6.38 -3.65
C ALA A 22 -3.66 -7.29 -4.80
N VAL A 23 -2.69 -7.98 -5.40
CA VAL A 23 -2.95 -8.99 -6.45
C VAL A 23 -3.24 -10.38 -5.86
N ASP A 24 -3.32 -10.47 -4.54
CA ASP A 24 -3.58 -11.71 -3.81
C ASP A 24 -5.08 -12.07 -3.84
N PRO A 25 -5.39 -13.38 -3.70
CA PRO A 25 -6.77 -13.82 -3.52
C PRO A 25 -7.42 -13.24 -2.25
N PRO A 26 -8.76 -13.08 -2.22
CA PRO A 26 -9.47 -12.48 -1.09
C PRO A 26 -9.16 -13.10 0.28
N GLU A 27 -9.01 -14.42 0.34
CA GLU A 27 -8.72 -15.14 1.59
C GLU A 27 -7.34 -14.73 2.16
N ARG A 28 -6.34 -14.55 1.28
CA ARG A 28 -5.01 -14.11 1.67
C ARG A 28 -5.02 -12.63 2.10
N ALA A 29 -5.68 -11.79 1.33
CA ALA A 29 -5.82 -10.37 1.64
C ALA A 29 -6.52 -10.18 3.00
N GLU A 30 -7.59 -10.92 3.27
CA GLU A 30 -8.30 -10.87 4.54
C GLU A 30 -7.44 -11.41 5.70
N ALA A 31 -6.67 -12.48 5.49
CA ALA A 31 -5.73 -12.98 6.49
C ALA A 31 -4.69 -11.92 6.86
N VAL A 32 -4.15 -11.20 5.87
CA VAL A 32 -3.21 -10.07 6.09
C VAL A 32 -3.90 -8.93 6.81
N ARG A 33 -5.11 -8.55 6.38
CA ARG A 33 -5.89 -7.49 7.02
C ARG A 33 -6.09 -7.75 8.51
N ARG A 34 -6.52 -8.96 8.88
CA ARG A 34 -6.71 -9.38 10.29
C ARG A 34 -5.39 -9.43 11.05
N GLN A 35 -4.36 -10.02 10.46
CA GLN A 35 -3.05 -10.16 11.10
C GLN A 35 -2.42 -8.80 11.44
N LEU A 36 -2.60 -7.81 10.55
CA LEU A 36 -2.09 -6.47 10.74
C LEU A 36 -3.06 -5.57 11.53
N GLY A 37 -4.28 -6.02 11.80
CA GLY A 37 -5.31 -5.22 12.47
C GLY A 37 -5.69 -3.97 11.67
N LEU A 38 -5.79 -4.08 10.33
CA LEU A 38 -6.09 -2.93 9.49
C LEU A 38 -7.56 -2.50 9.64
N ASN A 39 -7.77 -1.20 9.82
CA ASN A 39 -9.09 -0.58 9.92
C ASN A 39 -9.70 -0.22 8.56
N PHE A 40 -9.01 -0.52 7.47
CA PHE A 40 -9.40 -0.24 6.10
C PHE A 40 -9.36 -1.51 5.23
N PRO A 41 -10.10 -1.54 4.11
CA PRO A 41 -10.16 -2.71 3.24
C PRO A 41 -8.87 -2.93 2.44
N ILE A 42 -8.64 -4.18 2.04
CA ILE A 42 -7.70 -4.53 0.97
C ILE A 42 -8.53 -5.02 -0.22
N LEU A 43 -8.49 -4.27 -1.31
CA LEU A 43 -9.13 -4.61 -2.57
C LEU A 43 -8.26 -5.63 -3.33
N CYS A 44 -8.88 -6.66 -3.88
CA CYS A 44 -8.17 -7.76 -4.54
C CYS A 44 -8.22 -7.62 -6.06
N ASP A 45 -7.08 -7.30 -6.67
CA ASP A 45 -6.89 -7.21 -8.12
C ASP A 45 -6.25 -8.50 -8.64
N THR A 46 -6.93 -9.62 -8.50
CA THR A 46 -6.43 -10.95 -8.89
C THR A 46 -6.16 -11.07 -10.39
N ALA A 47 -6.90 -10.36 -11.21
CA ALA A 47 -6.69 -10.26 -12.66
C ALA A 47 -5.53 -9.33 -13.04
N ARG A 48 -4.99 -8.58 -12.09
CA ARG A 48 -3.89 -7.61 -12.28
C ARG A 48 -4.22 -6.49 -13.28
N GLU A 49 -5.48 -6.17 -13.45
CA GLU A 49 -5.95 -5.13 -14.37
C GLU A 49 -5.63 -3.73 -13.83
N VAL A 50 -5.92 -3.50 -12.57
CA VAL A 50 -5.68 -2.21 -11.89
C VAL A 50 -4.18 -1.93 -11.81
N VAL A 51 -3.38 -2.88 -11.32
CA VAL A 51 -1.94 -2.66 -11.17
C VAL A 51 -1.23 -2.45 -12.50
N ARG A 52 -1.74 -3.03 -13.60
CA ARG A 52 -1.24 -2.76 -14.96
C ARG A 52 -1.66 -1.37 -15.45
N SER A 53 -2.93 -1.01 -15.30
CA SER A 53 -3.43 0.29 -15.73
C SER A 53 -2.76 1.46 -14.99
N TRP A 54 -2.33 1.23 -13.74
CA TRP A 54 -1.63 2.21 -12.92
C TRP A 54 -0.09 2.14 -13.07
N ASN A 55 0.41 1.31 -13.98
CA ASN A 55 1.84 1.10 -14.26
C ASN A 55 2.67 0.71 -13.01
N VAL A 56 2.08 -0.09 -12.14
CA VAL A 56 2.72 -0.61 -10.92
C VAL A 56 2.88 -2.12 -10.93
N PHE A 57 2.69 -2.77 -12.06
CA PHE A 57 2.87 -4.21 -12.21
C PHE A 57 4.35 -4.58 -12.34
N GLU A 58 4.80 -5.58 -11.58
CA GLU A 58 6.14 -6.18 -11.67
C GLU A 58 6.01 -7.65 -12.05
N PRO A 59 6.25 -8.01 -13.33
CA PRO A 59 6.03 -9.36 -13.82
C PRO A 59 7.10 -10.36 -13.38
N GLU A 60 8.32 -9.89 -13.10
CA GLU A 60 9.49 -10.76 -12.87
C GLU A 60 9.55 -11.31 -11.45
N GLN A 61 8.90 -10.66 -10.49
CA GLN A 61 8.93 -11.07 -9.10
C GLN A 61 7.72 -11.95 -8.73
N PHE A 62 7.97 -13.08 -8.08
CA PHE A 62 6.97 -13.97 -7.46
C PHE A 62 5.76 -14.34 -8.34
N GLY A 63 5.91 -14.37 -9.67
CA GLY A 63 4.82 -14.65 -10.61
C GLY A 63 3.94 -13.44 -10.93
N GLY A 64 4.44 -12.26 -10.68
CA GLY A 64 3.77 -10.97 -10.93
C GLY A 64 3.12 -10.39 -9.70
N ILE A 65 3.71 -9.32 -9.19
CA ILE A 65 3.24 -8.59 -8.00
C ILE A 65 2.96 -7.12 -8.33
N ALA A 66 2.32 -6.43 -7.39
CA ALA A 66 2.25 -4.98 -7.42
C ALA A 66 3.54 -4.38 -6.84
N LYS A 67 4.14 -3.42 -7.54
CA LYS A 67 5.18 -2.56 -6.95
C LYS A 67 4.58 -1.81 -5.77
N PRO A 68 5.36 -1.60 -4.70
CA PRO A 68 4.90 -0.74 -3.64
C PRO A 68 4.64 0.66 -4.18
N ALA A 69 3.43 1.15 -3.99
CA ALA A 69 3.03 2.46 -4.47
C ALA A 69 2.03 3.11 -3.51
N VAL A 70 1.99 4.43 -3.53
CA VAL A 70 1.00 5.24 -2.83
C VAL A 70 0.42 6.25 -3.81
N PHE A 71 -0.88 6.32 -3.85
CA PHE A 71 -1.62 7.32 -4.63
C PHE A 71 -2.58 8.06 -3.69
N VAL A 72 -2.62 9.38 -3.81
CA VAL A 72 -3.67 10.20 -3.21
C VAL A 72 -4.59 10.65 -4.34
N VAL A 73 -5.86 10.33 -4.21
CA VAL A 73 -6.88 10.62 -5.22
C VAL A 73 -7.93 11.54 -4.57
N ASP A 74 -8.27 12.63 -5.23
CA ASP A 74 -9.30 13.54 -4.75
C ASP A 74 -10.72 13.05 -5.11
N ARG A 75 -11.75 13.81 -4.67
CA ARG A 75 -13.15 13.49 -4.93
C ARG A 75 -13.53 13.60 -6.40
N ASP A 76 -12.77 14.37 -7.19
CA ASP A 76 -12.94 14.49 -8.64
C ASP A 76 -12.24 13.34 -9.40
N ARG A 77 -11.73 12.35 -8.67
CA ARG A 77 -10.99 11.19 -9.21
C ARG A 77 -9.68 11.57 -9.89
N ARG A 78 -9.06 12.67 -9.48
CA ARG A 78 -7.75 13.09 -9.96
C ARG A 78 -6.66 12.63 -8.99
N VAL A 79 -5.58 12.09 -9.53
CA VAL A 79 -4.40 11.75 -8.75
C VAL A 79 -3.68 13.05 -8.38
N ARG A 80 -3.62 13.35 -7.08
CA ARG A 80 -2.95 14.53 -6.51
C ARG A 80 -1.53 14.25 -6.08
N PHE A 81 -1.24 13.00 -5.75
CA PHE A 81 0.07 12.51 -5.41
C PHE A 81 0.24 11.08 -5.89
N ALA A 82 1.42 10.75 -6.39
CA ALA A 82 1.80 9.39 -6.76
C ALA A 82 3.24 9.12 -6.38
N SER A 83 3.50 8.01 -5.71
CA SER A 83 4.84 7.48 -5.51
C SER A 83 4.82 5.99 -5.84
N VAL A 84 5.71 5.59 -6.75
CA VAL A 84 5.99 4.18 -7.03
C VAL A 84 7.37 3.91 -6.48
N ASP A 85 7.44 3.10 -5.45
CA ASP A 85 8.64 2.93 -4.67
C ASP A 85 9.43 1.70 -5.14
N ARG A 86 10.76 1.77 -5.01
CA ARG A 86 11.64 0.62 -5.11
C ARG A 86 11.77 -0.03 -3.73
N GLU A 87 12.15 -1.30 -3.71
CA GLU A 87 12.06 -2.25 -2.58
C GLU A 87 12.19 -1.72 -1.14
N ALA A 88 13.11 -0.80 -0.88
CA ALA A 88 13.39 -0.32 0.48
C ALA A 88 13.02 1.15 0.73
N VAL A 89 12.56 1.87 -0.29
CA VAL A 89 12.22 3.30 -0.18
C VAL A 89 10.71 3.44 -0.10
N ARG A 90 10.23 4.13 0.93
CA ARG A 90 8.80 4.37 1.14
C ARG A 90 8.56 5.83 1.50
N VAL A 91 7.45 6.36 1.05
CA VAL A 91 6.94 7.61 1.59
C VAL A 91 6.32 7.32 2.95
N PRO A 92 6.74 7.99 4.04
CA PRO A 92 6.13 7.82 5.35
C PRO A 92 4.64 8.13 5.32
N ALA A 93 3.84 7.31 5.99
CA ALA A 93 2.40 7.51 6.04
C ALA A 93 2.01 8.85 6.69
N THR A 94 2.78 9.33 7.66
CA THR A 94 2.61 10.67 8.27
C THR A 94 2.71 11.79 7.26
N THR A 95 3.65 11.71 6.32
CA THR A 95 3.81 12.72 5.26
C THR A 95 2.60 12.76 4.31
N ILE A 96 2.00 11.60 4.06
CA ILE A 96 0.75 11.52 3.29
C ILE A 96 -0.41 12.12 4.08
N ALA A 97 -0.50 11.86 5.39
CA ALA A 97 -1.52 12.46 6.24
C ALA A 97 -1.41 14.00 6.26
N ASP A 98 -0.19 14.52 6.39
CA ASP A 98 0.06 15.97 6.36
C ASP A 98 -0.33 16.57 5.01
N PHE A 99 0.01 15.91 3.90
CA PHE A 99 -0.39 16.34 2.55
C PHE A 99 -1.91 16.41 2.39
N VAL A 100 -2.63 15.41 2.88
CA VAL A 100 -4.10 15.38 2.86
C VAL A 100 -4.67 16.49 3.75
N ALA A 101 -4.15 16.67 4.96
CA ALA A 101 -4.61 17.70 5.91
C ALA A 101 -4.41 19.12 5.38
N GLN A 102 -3.38 19.35 4.56
CA GLN A 102 -3.12 20.63 3.88
C GLN A 102 -4.00 20.85 2.64
N GLY A 103 -4.99 20.01 2.40
CA GLY A 103 -5.94 20.14 1.29
C GLY A 103 -5.37 19.71 -0.07
N MET A 104 -4.29 18.92 -0.10
CA MET A 104 -3.69 18.37 -1.32
C MET A 104 -3.28 19.47 -2.33
N GLN A 105 -2.88 20.64 -1.85
CA GLN A 105 -2.55 21.77 -2.71
C GLN A 105 -1.23 21.55 -3.46
N ALA A 106 -1.21 21.92 -4.74
CA ALA A 106 0.02 22.00 -5.52
C ALA A 106 0.94 23.06 -4.88
N GLY A 107 2.12 22.65 -4.41
CA GLY A 107 3.05 23.53 -3.69
C GLY A 107 3.25 23.16 -2.22
N SER A 108 2.43 22.29 -1.64
CA SER A 108 2.79 21.60 -0.39
C SER A 108 4.05 20.78 -0.63
N THR A 109 4.97 20.80 0.33
CA THR A 109 6.26 20.10 0.26
C THR A 109 6.02 18.66 -0.20
N GLU A 110 6.62 18.29 -1.35
CA GLU A 110 6.52 16.93 -1.86
C GLU A 110 6.97 15.95 -0.79
N PRO A 111 6.21 14.90 -0.51
CA PRO A 111 6.54 13.96 0.56
C PRO A 111 7.93 13.39 0.38
N LEU A 112 8.83 13.63 1.34
CA LEU A 112 10.18 13.13 1.30
C LEU A 112 10.20 11.60 1.44
N ARG A 113 10.82 10.94 0.48
CA ARG A 113 11.06 9.49 0.54
C ARG A 113 12.13 9.20 1.60
N ARG A 114 11.84 8.25 2.49
CA ARG A 114 12.82 7.77 3.46
C ARG A 114 13.19 6.32 3.15
N PHE A 115 14.48 6.05 3.24
CA PHE A 115 14.98 4.68 3.20
C PHE A 115 14.65 4.00 4.54
N GLY A 116 13.82 2.96 4.49
CA GLY A 116 13.46 2.15 5.65
C GLY A 116 13.93 0.71 5.44
N LEU A 117 14.86 0.26 6.28
CA LEU A 117 15.15 -1.17 6.36
C LEU A 117 13.99 -1.86 7.08
N PRO A 118 13.49 -3.00 6.55
CA PRO A 118 12.49 -3.79 7.28
C PRO A 118 13.07 -4.22 8.62
N GLY A 119 12.31 -4.02 9.68
CA GLY A 119 12.69 -4.47 11.01
C GLY A 119 12.74 -6.01 11.08
N ILE A 120 13.50 -6.55 12.05
CA ILE A 120 13.58 -8.00 12.28
C ILE A 120 12.17 -8.61 12.44
N GLY A 121 11.24 -7.89 13.06
CA GLY A 121 9.84 -8.30 13.21
C GLY A 121 9.09 -8.37 11.88
N ASP A 122 9.42 -7.53 10.91
CA ASP A 122 8.81 -7.54 9.58
C ASP A 122 9.34 -8.73 8.76
N PHE A 123 10.63 -9.04 8.91
CA PHE A 123 11.24 -10.21 8.30
C PHE A 123 10.62 -11.51 8.85
N LEU A 124 10.47 -11.63 10.16
CA LEU A 124 9.82 -12.79 10.78
C LEU A 124 8.35 -12.95 10.35
N ARG A 125 7.62 -11.83 10.23
CA ARG A 125 6.23 -11.84 9.73
C ARG A 125 6.17 -12.25 8.26
N ALA A 126 7.05 -11.73 7.42
CA ALA A 126 7.14 -12.11 6.01
C ALA A 126 7.47 -13.60 5.85
N THR A 127 8.44 -14.11 6.61
CA THR A 127 8.82 -15.53 6.60
C THR A 127 7.64 -16.43 7.03
N ARG A 128 6.92 -16.05 8.09
CA ARG A 128 5.74 -16.79 8.55
C ARG A 128 4.62 -16.78 7.51
N ASN A 129 4.42 -15.68 6.81
CA ASN A 129 3.42 -15.60 5.74
C ASN A 129 3.83 -16.46 4.53
N VAL A 130 5.11 -16.47 4.17
CA VAL A 130 5.65 -17.34 3.11
C VAL A 130 5.46 -18.81 3.46
N LEU A 131 5.75 -19.22 4.70
CA LEU A 131 5.55 -20.58 5.16
C LEU A 131 4.06 -20.99 5.18
N ARG A 132 3.17 -20.06 5.53
CA ARG A 132 1.73 -20.36 5.64
C ARG A 132 1.00 -20.32 4.30
N PHE A 133 1.39 -19.46 3.37
CA PHE A 133 0.66 -19.21 2.12
C PHE A 133 1.48 -19.49 0.85
N GLY A 134 2.76 -19.89 0.99
CA GLY A 134 3.67 -20.08 -0.12
C GLY A 134 4.19 -18.78 -0.73
N MET A 135 5.21 -18.89 -1.60
CA MET A 135 5.85 -17.76 -2.28
C MET A 135 5.17 -17.34 -3.59
N ARG A 136 4.23 -18.12 -4.09
CA ARG A 136 3.59 -17.86 -5.40
C ARG A 136 2.10 -17.62 -5.22
N ALA A 137 1.59 -16.56 -5.88
CA ALA A 137 0.17 -16.47 -6.12
C ALA A 137 -0.27 -17.68 -6.96
N PRO A 138 -1.45 -18.29 -6.71
CA PRO A 138 -1.97 -19.34 -7.56
C PRO A 138 -2.03 -18.82 -9.01
N ARG A 139 -1.56 -19.64 -9.95
CA ARG A 139 -1.72 -19.37 -11.37
C ARG A 139 -3.22 -19.49 -11.66
N GLY A 140 -3.87 -18.40 -11.98
CA GLY A 140 -5.19 -18.38 -12.61
C GLY A 140 -5.07 -18.68 -14.08
#